data_03e9d31d55673968f1f2a21c12c8d525
#
_entry.id   03e9d31d55673968f1f2a21c12c8d525
#
_cell.length_a   1.000
_cell.length_b   1.000
_cell.length_c   1.000
_cell.angle_alpha   90.00
_cell.angle_beta   90.00
_cell.angle_gamma   90.00
#
_symmetry.space_group_name_H-M   'P 1'
#
loop_
_entity.id
_entity.type
_entity.pdbx_description
1 polymer ?
#
loop_
_entity_poly.entity_id
_entity_poly.type
_entity_poly.pdbx_seq_one_letter_code
_entity_poly.pdbx_strand_id
1 'polypeptide(L)'
;MLKTAAVAAVFLLAAVLAFAYLPGKPHSVSLRRTFCFVAERADGQSAEEIADAIASGGGAGYILKEEGAPVYACYYQRADAEEIAARLCESGRSAYVLERVTDRLYFGSRAAKKAENAALSVLRTLYDCSLVLYETANRLQSGTYDQ
;
A
#
# COMPACT_ATOMS: atom_id res chain seq x y z
N MET A 1 -59.07 -16.05 -4.82
CA MET A 1 -58.18 -15.72 -3.68
C MET A 1 -56.87 -16.53 -3.63
N LEU A 2 -56.89 -17.85 -3.92
CA LEU A 2 -55.66 -18.67 -3.87
C LEU A 2 -54.60 -18.26 -4.91
N LYS A 3 -55.02 -17.85 -6.10
CA LYS A 3 -54.10 -17.46 -7.19
C LYS A 3 -53.39 -16.12 -6.91
N THR A 4 -54.03 -15.19 -6.24
CA THR A 4 -53.43 -13.90 -5.87
C THR A 4 -52.41 -14.05 -4.74
N ALA A 5 -52.65 -14.95 -3.79
CA ALA A 5 -51.70 -15.25 -2.71
C ALA A 5 -50.42 -15.94 -3.25
N ALA A 6 -50.55 -16.84 -4.21
CA ALA A 6 -49.43 -17.53 -4.83
C ALA A 6 -48.53 -16.54 -5.63
N VAL A 7 -49.15 -15.62 -6.36
CA VAL A 7 -48.43 -14.59 -7.12
C VAL A 7 -47.66 -13.64 -6.16
N ALA A 8 -48.29 -13.21 -5.08
CA ALA A 8 -47.65 -12.37 -4.07
C ALA A 8 -46.46 -13.08 -3.38
N ALA A 9 -46.58 -14.38 -3.09
CA ALA A 9 -45.48 -15.16 -2.52
C ALA A 9 -44.28 -15.30 -3.46
N VAL A 10 -44.54 -15.49 -4.77
CA VAL A 10 -43.48 -15.53 -5.78
C VAL A 10 -42.74 -14.19 -5.90
N PHE A 11 -43.47 -13.06 -5.89
CA PHE A 11 -42.86 -11.72 -5.91
C PHE A 11 -42.07 -11.45 -4.63
N LEU A 12 -42.54 -11.85 -3.46
CA LEU A 12 -41.79 -11.71 -2.21
C LEU A 12 -40.53 -12.57 -2.23
N LEU A 13 -40.60 -13.80 -2.71
CA LEU A 13 -39.42 -14.67 -2.83
C LEU A 13 -38.41 -14.10 -3.82
N ALA A 14 -38.87 -13.61 -4.97
CA ALA A 14 -38.01 -12.97 -5.97
C ALA A 14 -37.37 -11.70 -5.42
N ALA A 15 -38.10 -10.87 -4.66
CA ALA A 15 -37.55 -9.68 -4.00
C ALA A 15 -36.49 -10.03 -2.94
N VAL A 16 -36.74 -11.06 -2.12
CA VAL A 16 -35.77 -11.53 -1.12
C VAL A 16 -34.52 -12.09 -1.80
N LEU A 17 -34.69 -12.87 -2.86
CA LEU A 17 -33.55 -13.37 -3.65
C LEU A 17 -32.77 -12.22 -4.33
N ALA A 18 -33.46 -11.28 -4.95
CA ALA A 18 -32.84 -10.10 -5.55
C ALA A 18 -32.08 -9.32 -4.49
N PHE A 19 -32.66 -9.08 -3.30
CA PHE A 19 -31.98 -8.39 -2.20
C PHE A 19 -30.78 -9.18 -1.65
N ALA A 20 -30.84 -10.50 -1.65
CA ALA A 20 -29.77 -11.39 -1.22
C ALA A 20 -28.63 -11.48 -2.23
N TYR A 21 -28.93 -11.30 -3.53
CA TYR A 21 -27.96 -11.41 -4.62
C TYR A 21 -27.53 -10.08 -5.24
N LEU A 22 -28.21 -8.97 -4.90
CA LEU A 22 -27.72 -7.65 -5.30
C LEU A 22 -26.33 -7.42 -4.69
N PRO A 23 -25.31 -7.18 -5.51
CA PRO A 23 -24.01 -6.80 -4.99
C PRO A 23 -24.17 -5.45 -4.29
N GLY A 24 -24.06 -5.43 -2.96
CA GLY A 24 -24.02 -4.19 -2.22
C GLY A 24 -22.81 -3.36 -2.68
N LYS A 25 -22.81 -2.06 -2.39
CA LYS A 25 -21.68 -1.19 -2.75
C LYS A 25 -20.40 -1.66 -2.04
N PRO A 26 -19.29 -1.81 -2.75
CA PRO A 26 -18.03 -2.14 -2.11
C PRO A 26 -17.65 -1.03 -1.12
N HIS A 27 -17.20 -1.42 0.05
CA HIS A 27 -16.64 -0.51 1.04
C HIS A 27 -15.15 -0.40 0.86
N SER A 28 -14.58 0.77 1.09
CA SER A 28 -13.13 0.97 1.05
C SER A 28 -12.64 1.67 2.31
N VAL A 29 -11.51 1.23 2.82
CA VAL A 29 -10.79 1.86 3.93
C VAL A 29 -9.39 2.23 3.48
N SER A 30 -8.85 3.34 3.98
CA SER A 30 -7.50 3.79 3.70
C SER A 30 -6.87 4.36 4.95
N LEU A 31 -5.59 4.08 5.17
CA LEU A 31 -4.80 4.72 6.22
C LEU A 31 -4.37 6.14 5.84
N ARG A 32 -4.38 6.48 4.55
CA ARG A 32 -3.90 7.75 4.01
C ARG A 32 -2.51 8.13 4.54
N ARG A 33 -1.59 7.19 4.50
CA ARG A 33 -0.20 7.40 4.87
C ARG A 33 0.63 7.59 3.61
N THR A 34 1.58 8.51 3.67
CA THR A 34 2.51 8.78 2.57
C THR A 34 3.81 8.03 2.83
N PHE A 35 4.36 7.46 1.76
CA PHE A 35 5.67 6.82 1.74
C PHE A 35 6.50 7.46 0.63
N CYS A 36 7.79 7.62 0.87
CA CYS A 36 8.75 8.16 -0.07
C CYS A 36 9.68 7.04 -0.52
N PHE A 37 9.60 6.67 -1.78
CA PHE A 37 10.45 5.64 -2.38
C PHE A 37 11.62 6.31 -3.08
N VAL A 38 12.82 5.80 -2.84
CA VAL A 38 13.98 6.14 -3.67
C VAL A 38 14.04 5.14 -4.80
N ALA A 39 13.78 5.58 -6.01
CA ALA A 39 13.69 4.77 -7.20
C ALA A 39 14.74 5.18 -8.24
N GLU A 40 15.04 4.30 -9.20
CA GLU A 40 15.95 4.56 -10.31
C GLU A 40 15.20 4.62 -11.64
N ARG A 41 15.63 5.50 -12.55
CA ARG A 41 15.11 5.54 -13.91
C ARG A 41 15.77 4.45 -14.73
N ALA A 42 14.97 3.78 -15.54
CA ALA A 42 15.45 2.73 -16.43
C ALA A 42 15.99 3.31 -17.77
N ASP A 43 16.99 4.16 -17.71
CA ASP A 43 17.56 4.88 -18.86
C ASP A 43 18.22 3.92 -19.87
N GLY A 44 17.39 3.14 -20.57
CA GLY A 44 17.82 2.19 -21.60
C GLY A 44 18.15 0.78 -21.12
N GLN A 45 18.08 0.51 -19.81
CA GLN A 45 18.19 -0.82 -19.20
C GLN A 45 16.79 -1.37 -18.86
N SER A 46 16.67 -2.68 -18.66
CA SER A 46 15.41 -3.22 -18.16
C SER A 46 15.24 -2.91 -16.65
N ALA A 47 14.00 -2.67 -16.23
CA ALA A 47 13.71 -2.43 -14.82
C ALA A 47 14.10 -3.62 -13.93
N GLU A 48 14.00 -4.83 -14.47
CA GLU A 48 14.40 -6.08 -13.81
C GLU A 48 15.90 -6.15 -13.56
N GLU A 49 16.73 -5.81 -14.57
CA GLU A 49 18.19 -5.80 -14.42
C GLU A 49 18.64 -4.79 -13.38
N ILE A 50 18.02 -3.61 -13.35
CA ILE A 50 18.30 -2.59 -12.34
C ILE A 50 17.87 -3.06 -10.97
N ALA A 51 16.67 -3.69 -10.85
CA ALA A 51 16.17 -4.21 -9.58
C ALA A 51 17.08 -5.30 -9.02
N ASP A 52 17.58 -6.21 -9.86
CA ASP A 52 18.53 -7.25 -9.48
C ASP A 52 19.88 -6.67 -9.02
N ALA A 53 20.37 -5.63 -9.71
CA ALA A 53 21.57 -4.92 -9.32
C ALA A 53 21.40 -4.19 -7.97
N ILE A 54 20.24 -3.57 -7.75
CA ILE A 54 19.89 -2.92 -6.48
C ILE A 54 19.85 -3.96 -5.34
N ALA A 55 19.17 -5.09 -5.56
CA ALA A 55 19.07 -6.17 -4.57
C ALA A 55 20.45 -6.75 -4.23
N SER A 56 21.31 -6.96 -5.24
CA SER A 56 22.67 -7.45 -5.05
C SER A 56 23.55 -6.44 -4.27
N GLY A 57 23.26 -5.16 -4.37
CA GLY A 57 23.91 -4.08 -3.61
C GLY A 57 23.34 -3.86 -2.22
N GLY A 58 22.36 -4.68 -1.77
CA GLY A 58 21.73 -4.56 -0.44
C GLY A 58 20.53 -3.62 -0.38
N GLY A 59 20.06 -3.09 -1.51
CA GLY A 59 18.83 -2.34 -1.62
C GLY A 59 17.59 -3.25 -1.70
N ALA A 60 16.41 -2.65 -1.76
CA ALA A 60 15.14 -3.38 -1.76
C ALA A 60 14.92 -4.22 -3.04
N GLY A 61 15.34 -3.72 -4.21
CA GLY A 61 15.33 -4.45 -5.47
C GLY A 61 13.95 -4.91 -5.97
N TYR A 62 12.87 -4.22 -5.60
CA TYR A 62 11.55 -4.49 -6.14
C TYR A 62 11.11 -3.41 -7.13
N ILE A 63 10.13 -3.75 -7.97
CA ILE A 63 9.63 -2.83 -8.98
C ILE A 63 8.23 -2.35 -8.58
N LEU A 64 8.05 -1.03 -8.52
CA LEU A 64 6.72 -0.42 -8.38
C LEU A 64 5.92 -0.64 -9.66
N LYS A 65 4.87 -1.45 -9.57
CA LYS A 65 4.12 -1.95 -10.74
C LYS A 65 3.51 -0.84 -11.61
N GLU A 66 3.04 0.23 -11.01
CA GLU A 66 2.38 1.32 -11.73
C GLU A 66 3.36 2.16 -12.54
N GLU A 67 4.58 2.37 -12.03
CA GLU A 67 5.62 3.17 -12.66
C GLU A 67 6.66 2.36 -13.41
N GLY A 68 6.72 1.05 -13.17
CA GLY A 68 7.81 0.21 -13.66
C GLY A 68 9.16 0.62 -13.06
N ALA A 69 9.18 1.26 -11.90
CA ALA A 69 10.38 1.86 -11.30
C ALA A 69 11.04 0.91 -10.29
N PRO A 70 12.30 0.53 -10.48
CA PRO A 70 13.10 -0.20 -9.51
C PRO A 70 13.37 0.66 -8.28
N VAL A 71 13.28 0.07 -7.07
CA VAL A 71 13.33 0.78 -5.79
C VAL A 71 14.52 0.35 -4.96
N TYR A 72 15.29 1.34 -4.46
CA TYR A 72 16.36 1.14 -3.49
C TYR A 72 15.83 0.95 -2.07
N ALA A 73 14.94 1.86 -1.64
CA ALA A 73 14.43 1.88 -0.28
C ALA A 73 13.12 2.67 -0.19
N CYS A 74 12.45 2.53 0.95
CA CYS A 74 11.24 3.25 1.30
C CYS A 74 11.47 4.00 2.61
N TYR A 75 11.07 5.28 2.63
CA TYR A 75 11.21 6.18 3.76
C TYR A 75 9.86 6.77 4.17
N TYR A 76 9.72 7.09 5.46
CA TYR A 76 8.55 7.79 5.98
C TYR A 76 8.68 9.31 5.85
N GLN A 77 9.92 9.81 5.83
CA GLN A 77 10.23 11.22 5.69
C GLN A 77 10.82 11.50 4.31
N ARG A 78 10.34 12.55 3.68
CA ARG A 78 10.81 12.96 2.34
C ARG A 78 12.26 13.40 2.37
N ALA A 79 12.66 14.12 3.43
CA ALA A 79 14.04 14.60 3.56
C ALA A 79 15.07 13.47 3.53
N ASP A 80 14.78 12.36 4.24
CA ASP A 80 15.66 11.19 4.26
C ASP A 80 15.76 10.53 2.88
N ALA A 81 14.63 10.44 2.18
CA ALA A 81 14.60 9.90 0.82
C ALA A 81 15.39 10.80 -0.16
N GLU A 82 15.26 12.11 -0.05
CA GLU A 82 15.98 13.08 -0.89
C GLU A 82 17.50 13.05 -0.64
N GLU A 83 17.93 12.90 0.61
CA GLU A 83 19.33 12.73 0.95
C GLU A 83 19.95 11.48 0.31
N ILE A 84 19.26 10.34 0.39
CA ILE A 84 19.74 9.11 -0.23
C ILE A 84 19.71 9.19 -1.75
N ALA A 85 18.67 9.77 -2.34
CA ALA A 85 18.62 9.98 -3.79
C ALA A 85 19.77 10.86 -4.28
N ALA A 86 20.09 11.93 -3.55
CA ALA A 86 21.23 12.81 -3.88
C ALA A 86 22.56 12.03 -3.85
N ARG A 87 22.82 11.25 -2.80
CA ARG A 87 24.04 10.42 -2.71
C ARG A 87 24.15 9.40 -3.85
N LEU A 88 23.04 8.79 -4.25
CA LEU A 88 23.01 7.88 -5.39
C LEU A 88 23.30 8.62 -6.71
N CYS A 89 22.75 9.82 -6.89
CA CYS A 89 23.04 10.66 -8.04
C CYS A 89 24.53 11.06 -8.10
N GLU A 90 25.15 11.41 -6.97
CA GLU A 90 26.58 11.68 -6.87
C GLU A 90 27.43 10.47 -7.26
N SER A 91 26.93 9.25 -7.02
CA SER A 91 27.59 8.01 -7.45
C SER A 91 27.33 7.63 -8.92
N GLY A 92 26.64 8.50 -9.69
CA GLY A 92 26.36 8.30 -11.10
C GLY A 92 25.07 7.48 -11.39
N ARG A 93 24.20 7.32 -10.40
CA ARG A 93 22.88 6.67 -10.57
C ARG A 93 21.81 7.69 -10.94
N SER A 94 20.79 7.27 -11.68
CA SER A 94 19.63 8.11 -12.05
C SER A 94 18.51 8.00 -11.00
N ALA A 95 18.86 8.23 -9.71
CA ALA A 95 17.92 8.07 -8.60
C ALA A 95 17.00 9.29 -8.46
N TYR A 96 15.76 9.05 -8.01
CA TYR A 96 14.78 10.09 -7.72
C TYR A 96 13.82 9.65 -6.60
N VAL A 97 13.13 10.63 -6.00
CA VAL A 97 12.12 10.36 -4.97
C VAL A 97 10.74 10.30 -5.58
N LEU A 98 10.00 9.25 -5.26
CA LEU A 98 8.63 9.04 -5.64
C LEU A 98 7.74 8.95 -4.40
N GLU A 99 6.77 9.85 -4.26
CA GLU A 99 5.79 9.80 -3.19
C GLU A 99 4.57 8.98 -3.57
N ARG A 100 4.14 8.11 -2.65
CA ARG A 100 2.91 7.32 -2.77
C ARG A 100 2.11 7.37 -1.48
N VAL A 101 0.79 7.57 -1.65
CA VAL A 101 -0.17 7.42 -0.55
C VAL A 101 -0.67 5.99 -0.54
N THR A 102 -0.82 5.40 0.65
CA THR A 102 -1.38 4.05 0.77
C THR A 102 -2.71 3.92 0.04
N ASP A 103 -2.81 2.86 -0.75
CA ASP A 103 -4.02 2.53 -1.49
C ASP A 103 -5.22 2.26 -0.58
N ARG A 104 -6.39 2.27 -1.21
CA ARG A 104 -7.62 1.88 -0.56
C ARG A 104 -7.75 0.37 -0.58
N LEU A 105 -8.02 -0.22 0.58
CA LEU A 105 -8.45 -1.60 0.67
C LEU A 105 -9.94 -1.67 0.40
N TYR A 106 -10.33 -2.48 -0.58
CA TYR A 106 -11.71 -2.69 -0.96
C TYR A 106 -12.23 -3.98 -0.33
N PHE A 107 -13.35 -3.87 0.35
CA PHE A 107 -14.06 -5.00 0.93
C PHE A 107 -15.33 -5.26 0.12
N GLY A 108 -15.62 -6.54 -0.14
CA GLY A 108 -16.88 -6.93 -0.76
C GLY A 108 -18.06 -6.50 0.13
N SER A 109 -19.21 -6.24 -0.49
CA SER A 109 -20.42 -5.71 0.13
C SER A 109 -20.95 -6.48 1.34
N ARG A 110 -20.53 -7.73 1.50
CA ARG A 110 -20.90 -8.61 2.61
C ARG A 110 -19.84 -8.72 3.70
N ALA A 111 -18.70 -8.06 3.54
CA ALA A 111 -17.71 -8.01 4.61
C ALA A 111 -18.34 -7.31 5.83
N ALA A 112 -18.37 -8.00 6.94
CA ALA A 112 -18.89 -7.43 8.17
C ALA A 112 -18.04 -6.22 8.56
N LYS A 113 -18.68 -5.13 8.98
CA LYS A 113 -17.99 -3.93 9.49
C LYS A 113 -16.90 -4.24 10.53
N LYS A 114 -17.10 -5.36 11.26
CA LYS A 114 -16.10 -5.88 12.20
C LYS A 114 -14.81 -6.32 11.49
N ALA A 115 -14.88 -6.92 10.30
CA ALA A 115 -13.71 -7.32 9.54
C ALA A 115 -12.96 -6.11 8.97
N GLU A 116 -13.67 -5.08 8.52
CA GLU A 116 -13.07 -3.80 8.08
C GLU A 116 -12.30 -3.13 9.23
N ASN A 117 -12.94 -3.03 10.40
CA ASN A 117 -12.33 -2.43 11.59
C ASN A 117 -11.11 -3.24 12.06
N ALA A 118 -11.17 -4.57 12.02
CA ALA A 118 -10.04 -5.44 12.35
C ALA A 118 -8.88 -5.23 11.37
N ALA A 119 -9.14 -5.22 10.07
CA ALA A 119 -8.12 -4.98 9.05
C ALA A 119 -7.47 -3.60 9.22
N LEU A 120 -8.29 -2.56 9.48
CA LEU A 120 -7.78 -1.20 9.71
C LEU A 120 -6.92 -1.13 10.99
N SER A 121 -7.33 -1.83 12.06
CA SER A 121 -6.56 -1.91 13.30
C SER A 121 -5.20 -2.57 13.07
N VAL A 122 -5.17 -3.72 12.37
CA VAL A 122 -3.92 -4.41 12.03
C VAL A 122 -3.00 -3.53 11.19
N LEU A 123 -3.52 -2.87 10.17
CA LEU A 123 -2.73 -1.98 9.32
C LEU A 123 -2.14 -0.80 10.10
N ARG A 124 -2.92 -0.21 11.01
CA ARG A 124 -2.42 0.86 11.88
C ARG A 124 -1.30 0.37 12.77
N THR A 125 -1.49 -0.77 13.43
CA THR A 125 -0.46 -1.35 14.30
C THR A 125 0.82 -1.67 13.52
N LEU A 126 0.71 -2.27 12.34
CA LEU A 126 1.88 -2.54 11.48
C LEU A 126 2.61 -1.25 11.09
N TYR A 127 1.85 -0.21 10.70
CA TYR A 127 2.43 1.08 10.37
C TYR A 127 3.16 1.70 11.57
N ASP A 128 2.50 1.75 12.74
CA ASP A 128 3.06 2.36 13.94
C ASP A 128 4.32 1.61 14.41
N CYS A 129 4.32 0.27 14.38
CA CYS A 129 5.51 -0.53 14.67
C CYS A 129 6.65 -0.26 13.67
N SER A 130 6.34 -0.19 12.39
CA SER A 130 7.34 0.11 11.36
C SER A 130 7.93 1.52 11.50
N LEU A 131 7.10 2.50 11.87
CA LEU A 131 7.54 3.87 12.12
C LEU A 131 8.49 3.94 13.34
N VAL A 132 8.15 3.26 14.43
CA VAL A 132 9.02 3.19 15.63
C VAL A 132 10.37 2.54 15.29
N LEU A 133 10.38 1.47 14.50
CA LEU A 133 11.61 0.83 14.05
C LEU A 133 12.46 1.78 13.19
N TYR A 134 11.83 2.49 12.26
CA TYR A 134 12.48 3.48 11.42
C TYR A 134 13.10 4.62 12.24
N GLU A 135 12.34 5.24 13.15
CA GLU A 135 12.84 6.30 14.02
C GLU A 135 13.97 5.82 14.93
N THR A 136 13.87 4.58 15.44
CA THR A 136 14.93 3.98 16.26
C THR A 136 16.20 3.76 15.44
N ALA A 137 16.09 3.27 14.21
CA ALA A 137 17.22 3.10 13.31
C ALA A 137 17.91 4.43 12.99
N ASN A 138 17.13 5.49 12.72
CA ASN A 138 17.67 6.83 12.46
C ASN A 138 18.39 7.40 13.68
N ARG A 139 17.87 7.22 14.89
CA ARG A 139 18.54 7.63 16.14
C ARG A 139 19.84 6.87 16.38
N LEU A 140 19.87 5.58 16.09
CA LEU A 140 21.09 4.77 16.16
C LEU A 140 22.16 5.29 15.20
N GLN A 141 21.76 5.58 13.97
CA GLN A 141 22.65 6.07 12.93
C GLN A 141 23.21 7.48 13.24
N SER A 142 22.38 8.34 13.84
CA SER A 142 22.79 9.70 14.21
C SER A 142 23.60 9.78 15.51
N GLY A 143 23.78 8.67 16.23
CA GLY A 143 24.50 8.62 17.52
C GLY A 143 23.77 9.34 18.66
N THR A 144 22.52 9.73 18.47
CA THR A 144 21.69 10.42 19.47
C THR A 144 20.99 9.42 20.40
N TYR A 145 21.74 8.49 21.02
CA TYR A 145 21.28 7.78 22.19
C TYR A 145 21.67 8.58 23.43
N ASP A 146 20.71 9.24 24.05
CA ASP A 146 20.84 9.64 25.43
C ASP A 146 20.86 8.36 26.28
N GLN A 147 21.95 8.14 26.99
CA GLN A 147 22.13 7.08 28.00
C GLN A 147 21.26 7.37 29.21
#